data_4532f94634302a48e35d11196054a97b
#
_entry.id   4532f94634302a48e35d11196054a97b
#
_cell.length_a   1.000
_cell.length_b   1.000
_cell.length_c   1.000
_cell.angle_alpha   90.00
_cell.angle_beta   90.00
_cell.angle_gamma   90.00
#
_symmetry.space_group_name_H-M   'P 1'
#
loop_
_entity.id
_entity.type
_entity.pdbx_description
1 polymer ?
#
loop_
_entity_poly.entity_id
_entity_poly.type
_entity_poly.pdbx_seq_one_letter_code
_entity_poly.pdbx_strand_id
1 'polypeptide(L)'
;MSDQGTAYIEQAFRWAHEADSKALLFYNEAEGDTLNRKSDAIYAMVRDFKNRGVPIDGVGLQLHLPRLDYDTGSVAANIERLTKLGLQVHITELDVALPVDPQGTPRPEDLQHQADAYQRVVRACLQNPGCTAIQTWGFTDKYSWIGSHSHGTQGAGLLFDRVQA
;
A
#
# COMPACT_ATOMS: atom_id res chain seq x y z
N MET A 1 7.28 0.99 -19.49
CA MET A 1 8.25 0.05 -18.91
C MET A 1 9.58 0.36 -19.57
N SER A 2 10.68 0.41 -18.80
CA SER A 2 12.00 0.61 -19.38
C SER A 2 12.35 -0.57 -20.31
N ASP A 3 13.17 -0.34 -21.34
CA ASP A 3 13.62 -1.38 -22.28
C ASP A 3 14.39 -2.54 -21.61
N GLN A 4 14.70 -2.42 -20.32
CA GLN A 4 15.41 -3.43 -19.52
C GLN A 4 14.47 -4.44 -18.82
N GLY A 5 13.14 -4.33 -18.98
CA GLY A 5 12.16 -5.22 -18.32
C GLY A 5 12.29 -5.21 -16.79
N THR A 6 12.25 -6.40 -16.16
CA THR A 6 12.35 -6.57 -14.69
C THR A 6 13.77 -6.94 -14.21
N ALA A 7 14.75 -7.01 -15.10
CA ALA A 7 16.10 -7.50 -14.77
C ALA A 7 16.80 -6.65 -13.69
N TYR A 8 16.62 -5.33 -13.71
CA TYR A 8 17.23 -4.44 -12.71
C TYR A 8 16.60 -4.64 -11.33
N ILE A 9 15.31 -4.97 -11.26
CA ILE A 9 14.61 -5.26 -9.98
C ILE A 9 15.18 -6.55 -9.40
N GLU A 10 15.30 -7.61 -10.22
CA GLU A 10 15.92 -8.86 -9.77
C GLU A 10 17.33 -8.63 -9.25
N GLN A 11 18.14 -7.86 -9.98
CA GLN A 11 19.50 -7.58 -9.56
C GLN A 11 19.57 -6.83 -8.23
N ALA A 12 18.64 -5.89 -7.99
CA ALA A 12 18.54 -5.18 -6.72
C ALA A 12 18.24 -6.14 -5.55
N PHE A 13 17.30 -7.10 -5.74
CA PHE A 13 17.02 -8.13 -4.75
C PHE A 13 18.23 -9.00 -4.43
N ARG A 14 18.99 -9.44 -5.46
CA ARG A 14 20.19 -10.25 -5.27
C ARG A 14 21.27 -9.50 -4.51
N TRP A 15 21.54 -8.24 -4.85
CA TRP A 15 22.51 -7.40 -4.13
C TRP A 15 22.08 -7.12 -2.68
N ALA A 16 20.79 -6.85 -2.45
CA ALA A 16 20.30 -6.64 -1.09
C ALA A 16 20.49 -7.90 -0.23
N HIS A 17 20.16 -9.07 -0.77
CA HIS A 17 20.37 -10.35 -0.09
C HIS A 17 21.86 -10.68 0.13
N GLU A 18 22.73 -10.34 -0.81
CA GLU A 18 24.18 -10.50 -0.66
C GLU A 18 24.71 -9.61 0.49
N ALA A 19 24.18 -8.39 0.61
CA ALA A 19 24.56 -7.44 1.67
C ALA A 19 24.06 -7.88 3.06
N ASP A 20 22.81 -8.37 3.14
CA ASP A 20 22.23 -8.94 4.36
C ASP A 20 21.28 -10.09 4.02
N SER A 21 21.77 -11.30 4.18
CA SER A 21 21.00 -12.53 3.90
C SER A 21 19.88 -12.83 4.91
N LYS A 22 19.77 -12.03 5.99
CA LYS A 22 18.73 -12.17 7.01
C LYS A 22 17.60 -11.17 6.84
N ALA A 23 17.81 -10.10 6.08
CA ALA A 23 16.78 -9.11 5.80
C ALA A 23 15.65 -9.72 4.97
N LEU A 24 14.40 -9.45 5.35
CA LEU A 24 13.25 -9.76 4.52
C LEU A 24 13.11 -8.70 3.43
N LEU A 25 13.02 -9.15 2.18
CA LEU A 25 13.05 -8.28 1.01
C LEU A 25 11.65 -8.17 0.37
N PHE A 26 11.16 -6.95 0.27
CA PHE A 26 9.81 -6.66 -0.25
C PHE A 26 9.88 -5.80 -1.51
N TYR A 27 9.03 -6.12 -2.49
CA TYR A 27 8.75 -5.23 -3.62
C TYR A 27 7.60 -4.31 -3.24
N ASN A 28 7.87 -3.02 -3.06
CA ASN A 28 6.87 -2.01 -2.68
C ASN A 28 6.48 -1.16 -3.88
N GLU A 29 5.18 -1.03 -4.17
CA GLU A 29 4.73 -0.32 -5.36
C GLU A 29 3.36 0.34 -5.15
N ALA A 30 3.19 1.54 -5.75
CA ALA A 30 1.92 2.26 -5.79
C ALA A 30 0.93 1.65 -6.79
N GLU A 31 -0.37 1.91 -6.59
CA GLU A 31 -1.46 1.56 -7.53
C GLU A 31 -1.56 0.06 -7.89
N GLY A 32 -0.77 -0.78 -7.23
CA GLY A 32 -0.82 -2.24 -7.37
C GLY A 32 -1.73 -2.92 -6.33
N ASP A 33 -2.61 -2.19 -5.67
CA ASP A 33 -3.30 -2.61 -4.46
C ASP A 33 -4.54 -3.48 -4.76
N THR A 34 -5.32 -3.09 -5.77
CA THR A 34 -6.52 -3.80 -6.22
C THR A 34 -6.20 -4.76 -7.38
N LEU A 35 -7.15 -5.61 -7.76
CA LEU A 35 -7.04 -6.41 -9.00
C LEU A 35 -7.14 -5.48 -10.22
N ASN A 36 -6.02 -5.20 -10.84
CA ASN A 36 -5.91 -4.35 -12.01
C ASN A 36 -4.70 -4.75 -12.87
N ARG A 37 -4.54 -4.12 -14.03
CA ARG A 37 -3.46 -4.44 -14.96
C ARG A 37 -2.06 -4.31 -14.32
N LYS A 38 -1.84 -3.32 -13.43
CA LYS A 38 -0.56 -3.13 -12.76
C LYS A 38 -0.30 -4.24 -11.75
N SER A 39 -1.27 -4.56 -10.91
CA SER A 39 -1.17 -5.66 -9.94
C SER A 39 -1.03 -7.02 -10.62
N ASP A 40 -1.59 -7.22 -11.82
CA ASP A 40 -1.39 -8.44 -12.60
C ASP A 40 0.05 -8.55 -13.10
N ALA A 41 0.66 -7.43 -13.53
CA ALA A 41 2.05 -7.40 -13.92
C ALA A 41 2.99 -7.66 -12.72
N ILE A 42 2.68 -7.08 -11.55
CA ILE A 42 3.41 -7.34 -10.30
C ILE A 42 3.30 -8.83 -9.94
N TYR A 43 2.09 -9.38 -9.94
CA TYR A 43 1.85 -10.80 -9.64
C TYR A 43 2.65 -11.73 -10.57
N ALA A 44 2.65 -11.44 -11.87
CA ALA A 44 3.41 -12.24 -12.85
C ALA A 44 4.93 -12.16 -12.58
N MET A 45 5.45 -10.97 -12.29
CA MET A 45 6.86 -10.75 -11.97
C MET A 45 7.29 -11.49 -10.69
N VAL A 46 6.55 -11.31 -9.58
CA VAL A 46 6.96 -11.93 -8.30
C VAL A 46 6.80 -13.45 -8.34
N ARG A 47 5.83 -13.97 -9.09
CA ARG A 47 5.70 -15.42 -9.35
C ARG A 47 6.91 -15.95 -10.13
N ASP A 48 7.35 -15.25 -11.16
CA ASP A 48 8.54 -15.61 -11.92
C ASP A 48 9.80 -15.55 -11.03
N PHE A 49 9.93 -14.51 -10.21
CA PHE A 49 11.02 -14.38 -9.24
C PHE A 49 11.07 -15.56 -8.27
N LYS A 50 9.93 -15.95 -7.69
CA LYS A 50 9.85 -17.13 -6.82
C LYS A 50 10.29 -18.40 -7.54
N ASN A 51 9.82 -18.62 -8.78
CA ASN A 51 10.16 -19.81 -9.58
C ASN A 51 11.65 -19.89 -9.91
N ARG A 52 12.33 -18.73 -10.07
CA ARG A 52 13.76 -18.65 -10.38
C ARG A 52 14.66 -18.51 -9.15
N GLY A 53 14.11 -18.60 -7.94
CA GLY A 53 14.88 -18.48 -6.69
C GLY A 53 15.49 -17.08 -6.49
N VAL A 54 14.82 -16.03 -6.97
CA VAL A 54 15.17 -14.66 -6.60
C VAL A 54 14.76 -14.45 -5.13
N PRO A 55 15.63 -13.86 -4.30
CA PRO A 55 15.37 -13.70 -2.87
C PRO A 55 14.34 -12.59 -2.62
N ILE A 56 13.07 -12.94 -2.78
CA ILE A 56 11.91 -12.08 -2.49
C ILE A 56 11.03 -12.74 -1.43
N ASP A 57 10.73 -12.01 -0.37
CA ASP A 57 9.95 -12.48 0.77
C ASP A 57 8.52 -11.93 0.75
N GLY A 58 8.29 -10.78 0.15
CA GLY A 58 6.96 -10.17 0.16
C GLY A 58 6.74 -9.06 -0.84
N VAL A 59 5.51 -8.55 -0.80
CA VAL A 59 5.05 -7.40 -1.58
C VAL A 59 4.46 -6.36 -0.63
N GLY A 60 4.87 -5.10 -0.80
CA GLY A 60 4.27 -3.95 -0.17
C GLY A 60 3.18 -3.35 -1.06
N LEU A 61 1.98 -3.19 -0.52
CA LEU A 61 0.88 -2.47 -1.11
C LEU A 61 0.81 -1.10 -0.43
N GLN A 62 1.02 -0.01 -1.17
CA GLN A 62 1.08 1.33 -0.56
C GLN A 62 -0.28 1.74 0.02
N LEU A 63 -1.37 1.50 -0.72
CA LEU A 63 -2.72 1.78 -0.27
C LEU A 63 -2.98 3.25 0.08
N HIS A 64 -2.55 4.16 -0.79
CA HIS A 64 -3.02 5.54 -0.76
C HIS A 64 -4.45 5.59 -1.31
N LEU A 65 -5.44 5.75 -0.45
CA LEU A 65 -6.85 5.76 -0.84
C LEU A 65 -7.29 7.19 -1.19
N PRO A 66 -7.50 7.50 -2.48
CA PRO A 66 -7.87 8.87 -2.90
C PRO A 66 -9.36 9.17 -2.70
N ARG A 67 -10.14 8.17 -2.27
CA ARG A 67 -11.60 8.27 -2.10
C ARG A 67 -12.15 7.17 -1.20
N LEU A 68 -13.32 7.43 -0.63
CA LEU A 68 -13.96 6.57 0.38
C LEU A 68 -14.59 5.28 -0.17
N ASP A 69 -14.94 5.26 -1.46
CA ASP A 69 -15.56 4.12 -2.15
C ASP A 69 -14.53 3.15 -2.78
N TYR A 70 -13.32 3.14 -2.24
CA TYR A 70 -12.24 2.27 -2.73
C TYR A 70 -12.61 0.78 -2.60
N ASP A 71 -12.32 -0.01 -3.63
CA ASP A 71 -12.68 -1.44 -3.68
C ASP A 71 -11.77 -2.29 -2.78
N THR A 72 -12.09 -2.32 -1.50
CA THR A 72 -11.37 -3.13 -0.51
C THR A 72 -11.57 -4.64 -0.69
N GLY A 73 -12.64 -5.07 -1.38
CA GLY A 73 -12.82 -6.47 -1.77
C GLY A 73 -11.77 -6.93 -2.77
N SER A 74 -11.48 -6.09 -3.75
CA SER A 74 -10.40 -6.32 -4.71
C SER A 74 -9.01 -6.29 -4.05
N VAL A 75 -8.80 -5.45 -3.03
CA VAL A 75 -7.57 -5.47 -2.21
C VAL A 75 -7.42 -6.83 -1.50
N ALA A 76 -8.47 -7.32 -0.83
CA ALA A 76 -8.44 -8.61 -0.14
C ALA A 76 -8.11 -9.76 -1.09
N ALA A 77 -8.70 -9.78 -2.29
CA ALA A 77 -8.42 -10.79 -3.30
C ALA A 77 -6.97 -10.70 -3.83
N ASN A 78 -6.41 -9.49 -3.94
CA ASN A 78 -5.01 -9.30 -4.34
C ASN A 78 -4.04 -9.77 -3.25
N ILE A 79 -4.32 -9.48 -1.97
CA ILE A 79 -3.57 -10.02 -0.83
C ILE A 79 -3.59 -11.55 -0.88
N GLU A 80 -4.77 -12.16 -1.03
CA GLU A 80 -4.92 -13.61 -1.06
C GLU A 80 -4.10 -14.27 -2.18
N ARG A 81 -4.13 -13.74 -3.40
CA ARG A 81 -3.37 -14.35 -4.51
C ARG A 81 -1.84 -14.23 -4.32
N LEU A 82 -1.35 -13.12 -3.74
CA LEU A 82 0.07 -12.93 -3.45
C LEU A 82 0.54 -13.88 -2.35
N THR A 83 -0.23 -14.03 -1.28
CA THR A 83 0.10 -14.93 -0.18
C THR A 83 0.05 -16.42 -0.58
N LYS A 84 -0.80 -16.79 -1.55
CA LYS A 84 -0.79 -18.13 -2.16
C LYS A 84 0.51 -18.49 -2.89
N LEU A 85 1.33 -17.49 -3.26
CA LEU A 85 2.68 -17.71 -3.78
C LEU A 85 3.73 -17.96 -2.67
N GLY A 86 3.32 -17.98 -1.39
CA GLY A 86 4.23 -18.05 -0.25
C GLY A 86 4.95 -16.74 0.03
N LEU A 87 4.38 -15.59 -0.40
CA LEU A 87 4.88 -14.26 -0.10
C LEU A 87 4.13 -13.67 1.10
N GLN A 88 4.82 -12.85 1.89
CA GLN A 88 4.16 -11.97 2.83
C GLN A 88 3.61 -10.74 2.09
N VAL A 89 2.56 -10.14 2.64
CA VAL A 89 2.05 -8.86 2.18
C VAL A 89 2.08 -7.85 3.32
N HIS A 90 2.62 -6.68 3.07
CA HIS A 90 2.54 -5.53 3.96
C HIS A 90 1.68 -4.45 3.32
N ILE A 91 0.82 -3.81 4.10
CA ILE A 91 0.23 -2.52 3.75
C ILE A 91 1.21 -1.47 4.28
N THR A 92 1.82 -0.69 3.40
CA THR A 92 3.04 0.05 3.74
C THR A 92 2.86 1.54 3.93
N GLU A 93 1.79 2.12 3.36
CA GLU A 93 1.66 3.58 3.27
C GLU A 93 0.20 4.05 3.38
N LEU A 94 -0.60 3.33 4.19
CA LEU A 94 -2.03 3.59 4.27
C LEU A 94 -2.35 5.02 4.69
N ASP A 95 -3.10 5.69 3.84
CA ASP A 95 -3.82 6.91 4.14
C ASP A 95 -5.15 6.94 3.38
N VAL A 96 -6.13 7.70 3.87
CA VAL A 96 -7.48 7.79 3.29
C VAL A 96 -7.85 9.25 3.11
N ALA A 97 -7.55 9.80 1.95
CA ALA A 97 -7.74 11.20 1.65
C ALA A 97 -9.22 11.61 1.65
N LEU A 98 -9.54 12.74 2.28
CA LEU A 98 -10.85 13.35 2.28
C LEU A 98 -10.86 14.66 1.50
N PRO A 99 -11.94 15.01 0.82
CA PRO A 99 -12.17 16.38 0.37
C PRO A 99 -12.15 17.33 1.58
N VAL A 100 -11.49 18.47 1.44
CA VAL A 100 -11.42 19.49 2.49
C VAL A 100 -11.78 20.85 1.95
N ASP A 101 -12.22 21.74 2.86
CA ASP A 101 -12.44 23.14 2.56
C ASP A 101 -11.09 23.91 2.40
N PRO A 102 -11.09 25.20 2.03
CA PRO A 102 -9.86 25.99 1.93
C PRO A 102 -9.07 26.13 3.23
N GLN A 103 -9.67 25.83 4.38
CA GLN A 103 -9.03 25.78 5.71
C GLN A 103 -8.44 24.40 6.03
N GLY A 104 -8.66 23.43 5.15
CA GLY A 104 -8.17 22.05 5.32
C GLY A 104 -9.06 21.19 6.24
N THR A 105 -10.33 21.57 6.42
CA THR A 105 -11.29 20.88 7.28
C THR A 105 -12.18 19.95 6.43
N PRO A 106 -12.29 18.66 6.77
CA PRO A 106 -13.19 17.73 6.11
C PRO A 106 -14.64 17.93 6.61
N ARG A 107 -15.61 17.45 5.85
CA ARG A 107 -16.99 17.40 6.33
C ARG A 107 -17.13 16.33 7.42
N PRO A 108 -17.93 16.59 8.49
CA PRO A 108 -18.10 15.64 9.58
C PRO A 108 -18.60 14.25 9.15
N GLU A 109 -19.47 14.18 8.15
CA GLU A 109 -19.99 12.91 7.62
C GLU A 109 -18.89 12.08 6.92
N ASP A 110 -17.88 12.72 6.32
CA ASP A 110 -16.79 12.02 5.64
C ASP A 110 -15.84 11.34 6.64
N LEU A 111 -15.72 11.86 7.86
CA LEU A 111 -14.89 11.25 8.91
C LEU A 111 -15.38 9.85 9.33
N GLN A 112 -16.71 9.64 9.40
CA GLN A 112 -17.25 8.31 9.69
C GLN A 112 -16.98 7.35 8.53
N HIS A 113 -17.19 7.81 7.31
CA HIS A 113 -16.90 6.99 6.12
C HIS A 113 -15.40 6.65 6.00
N GLN A 114 -14.54 7.57 6.43
CA GLN A 114 -13.08 7.33 6.51
C GLN A 114 -12.76 6.23 7.53
N ALA A 115 -13.34 6.31 8.72
CA ALA A 115 -13.16 5.28 9.75
C ALA A 115 -13.62 3.91 9.23
N ASP A 116 -14.74 3.85 8.50
CA ASP A 116 -15.24 2.64 7.87
C ASP A 116 -14.27 2.13 6.77
N ALA A 117 -13.62 3.03 6.01
CA ALA A 117 -12.62 2.65 5.01
C ALA A 117 -11.37 2.03 5.68
N TYR A 118 -10.83 2.67 6.72
CA TYR A 118 -9.75 2.10 7.53
C TYR A 118 -10.13 0.72 8.10
N GLN A 119 -11.33 0.59 8.67
CA GLN A 119 -11.81 -0.68 9.21
C GLN A 119 -11.84 -1.79 8.14
N ARG A 120 -12.32 -1.49 6.93
CA ARG A 120 -12.37 -2.47 5.83
C ARG A 120 -10.97 -2.93 5.42
N VAL A 121 -10.01 -2.01 5.32
CA VAL A 121 -8.61 -2.32 4.98
C VAL A 121 -7.97 -3.19 6.07
N VAL A 122 -8.09 -2.79 7.33
CA VAL A 122 -7.56 -3.55 8.47
C VAL A 122 -8.17 -4.95 8.50
N ARG A 123 -9.48 -5.07 8.28
CA ARG A 123 -10.17 -6.37 8.24
C ARG A 123 -9.65 -7.24 7.09
N ALA A 124 -9.44 -6.68 5.90
CA ALA A 124 -8.90 -7.42 4.76
C ALA A 124 -7.51 -8.01 5.06
N CYS A 125 -6.65 -7.28 5.76
CA CYS A 125 -5.36 -7.77 6.21
C CYS A 125 -5.50 -8.84 7.31
N LEU A 126 -6.26 -8.58 8.36
CA LEU A 126 -6.42 -9.52 9.48
C LEU A 126 -7.06 -10.86 9.09
N GLN A 127 -7.89 -10.88 8.06
CA GLN A 127 -8.50 -12.11 7.52
C GLN A 127 -7.52 -12.97 6.70
N ASN A 128 -6.32 -12.45 6.41
CA ASN A 128 -5.31 -13.16 5.65
C ASN A 128 -4.02 -13.29 6.46
N PRO A 129 -3.67 -14.50 6.96
CA PRO A 129 -2.48 -14.70 7.80
C PRO A 129 -1.15 -14.29 7.14
N GLY A 130 -1.11 -14.22 5.81
CA GLY A 130 0.06 -13.75 5.08
C GLY A 130 0.17 -12.23 4.97
N CYS A 131 -0.85 -11.46 5.39
CA CYS A 131 -0.74 -10.03 5.58
C CYS A 131 -0.22 -9.75 6.99
N THR A 132 1.04 -9.35 7.10
CA THR A 132 1.77 -9.38 8.37
C THR A 132 2.08 -8.00 8.95
N ALA A 133 1.83 -6.93 8.21
CA ALA A 133 2.01 -5.57 8.71
C ALA A 133 1.05 -4.57 8.07
N ILE A 134 0.68 -3.54 8.84
CA ILE A 134 -0.01 -2.34 8.37
C ILE A 134 0.75 -1.13 8.89
N GLN A 135 1.10 -0.21 8.00
CA GLN A 135 1.76 1.05 8.29
C GLN A 135 0.98 2.19 7.64
N THR A 136 0.88 3.31 8.33
CA THR A 136 0.33 4.55 7.76
C THR A 136 1.45 5.42 7.19
N TRP A 137 1.17 6.21 6.15
CA TRP A 137 2.14 7.14 5.57
C TRP A 137 2.19 8.45 6.38
N GLY A 138 2.64 8.34 7.60
CA GLY A 138 2.61 9.36 8.61
C GLY A 138 1.57 9.05 9.70
N PHE A 139 1.54 9.85 10.78
CA PHE A 139 0.56 9.68 11.85
C PHE A 139 -0.36 10.89 12.04
N THR A 140 0.05 12.10 11.61
CA THR A 140 -0.73 13.34 11.74
C THR A 140 -0.87 14.09 10.43
N ASP A 141 -2.02 14.66 10.21
CA ASP A 141 -2.35 15.49 9.04
C ASP A 141 -1.49 16.75 8.92
N LYS A 142 -0.84 17.17 10.01
CA LYS A 142 0.05 18.32 10.04
C LYS A 142 1.22 18.20 9.05
N TYR A 143 1.70 16.97 8.83
CA TYR A 143 2.86 16.68 7.98
C TYR A 143 2.51 15.77 6.80
N SER A 144 1.21 15.56 6.54
CA SER A 144 0.74 14.72 5.42
C SER A 144 1.11 15.34 4.07
N TRP A 145 1.49 14.48 3.16
CA TRP A 145 1.78 14.82 1.76
C TRP A 145 0.53 15.16 0.94
N ILE A 146 -0.65 14.68 1.38
CA ILE A 146 -1.92 14.73 0.63
C ILE A 146 -2.27 16.16 0.22
N GLY A 147 -2.16 17.12 1.14
CA GLY A 147 -2.50 18.52 0.88
C GLY A 147 -1.67 19.14 -0.24
N SER A 148 -0.37 18.89 -0.26
CA SER A 148 0.53 19.39 -1.31
C SER A 148 0.29 18.68 -2.65
N HIS A 149 0.09 17.38 -2.62
CA HIS A 149 -0.16 16.58 -3.82
C HIS A 149 -1.49 16.93 -4.51
N SER A 150 -2.53 17.18 -3.73
CA SER A 150 -3.87 17.50 -4.22
C SER A 150 -4.10 19.00 -4.51
N HIS A 151 -3.07 19.83 -4.41
CA HIS A 151 -3.19 21.29 -4.50
C HIS A 151 -4.21 21.87 -3.49
N GLY A 152 -4.28 21.28 -2.29
CA GLY A 152 -5.16 21.72 -1.20
C GLY A 152 -6.62 21.27 -1.32
N THR A 153 -6.98 20.46 -2.31
CA THR A 153 -8.37 19.96 -2.46
C THR A 153 -8.68 18.76 -1.60
N GLN A 154 -7.66 18.05 -1.11
CA GLN A 154 -7.78 16.91 -0.21
C GLN A 154 -6.83 17.06 0.99
N GLY A 155 -7.15 16.35 2.08
CA GLY A 155 -6.37 16.32 3.30
C GLY A 155 -6.99 15.37 4.31
N ALA A 156 -6.74 15.61 5.61
CA ALA A 156 -7.34 14.86 6.72
C ALA A 156 -7.29 13.33 6.53
N GLY A 157 -6.17 12.83 6.00
CA GLY A 157 -6.04 11.44 5.57
C GLY A 157 -5.48 10.49 6.62
N LEU A 158 -5.01 11.00 7.76
CA LEU A 158 -4.28 10.24 8.77
C LEU A 158 -5.07 10.06 10.08
N LEU A 159 -4.47 9.32 11.02
CA LEU A 159 -5.16 8.92 12.26
C LEU A 159 -5.29 10.06 13.28
N PHE A 160 -4.43 11.07 13.22
CA PHE A 160 -4.44 12.23 14.09
C PHE A 160 -4.54 13.52 13.28
N ASP A 161 -5.40 14.42 13.72
CA ASP A 161 -5.57 15.71 13.09
C ASP A 161 -4.37 16.65 13.34
N ARG A 162 -4.45 17.87 12.77
CA ARG A 162 -3.37 18.86 12.87
C ARG A 162 -3.19 19.45 14.27
N VAL A 163 -4.19 19.31 15.14
CA VAL A 163 -4.24 19.96 16.46
C VAL A 163 -3.77 19.03 17.57
N GLN A 164 -3.99 17.72 17.41
CA GLN A 164 -3.68 16.70 18.43
C GLN A 164 -2.25 16.12 18.35
N ALA A 165 -1.40 16.70 17.52
CA ALA A 165 -0.04 16.21 17.29
C ALA A 165 1.03 17.14 17.89
#